data_b3b4bf09806fcc0e348ab136872086ef
#
_entry.id   b3b4bf09806fcc0e348ab136872086ef
#
_cell.length_a   1.000
_cell.length_b   1.000
_cell.length_c   1.000
_cell.angle_alpha   90.00
_cell.angle_beta   90.00
_cell.angle_gamma   90.00
#
_symmetry.space_group_name_H-M   'P 1'
#
loop_
_entity.id
_entity.type
_entity.pdbx_description
1 polymer ?
#
loop_
_entity_poly.entity_id
_entity_poly.type
_entity_poly.pdbx_seq_one_letter_code
_entity_poly.pdbx_strand_id
1 'polypeptide(L)'
;MSDNLPQQPGYNGYDQQDRYQQNQQSQTPAAPNHFVLAFKGVCGAFLDIFKSNPTGAHDRMQQHPLWSWLIACTLQSVVGSLFIMAFLNTYAGQIFRVLFVVTKDTAKYTSGAYTADERFLLFLIFLLLIFGVLVLRGVGLMRIARIGKSQMGFNSAMAIVGTAVLPQIPAFLVLFVL
;
A
#
# COMPACT_ATOMS: atom_id res chain seq x y z
N MET A 1 -83.39 34.03 -6.14
CA MET A 1 -82.32 34.33 -7.08
C MET A 1 -81.03 34.09 -6.35
N SER A 2 -80.41 32.93 -6.52
CA SER A 2 -79.20 32.51 -5.83
C SER A 2 -78.13 32.35 -6.90
N ASP A 3 -77.17 33.27 -6.90
CA ASP A 3 -76.03 33.24 -7.84
C ASP A 3 -75.01 32.17 -7.38
N ASN A 4 -74.92 31.10 -8.17
CA ASN A 4 -73.87 30.13 -8.08
C ASN A 4 -72.63 30.61 -8.85
N LEU A 5 -71.58 31.04 -8.14
CA LEU A 5 -70.28 31.28 -8.71
C LEU A 5 -69.51 29.95 -8.81
N PRO A 6 -68.85 29.62 -9.91
CA PRO A 6 -68.06 28.44 -10.03
C PRO A 6 -66.70 28.60 -9.27
N GLN A 7 -66.41 27.63 -8.40
CA GLN A 7 -65.12 27.54 -7.71
C GLN A 7 -64.01 27.23 -8.73
N GLN A 8 -62.97 28.04 -8.77
CA GLN A 8 -61.74 27.78 -9.49
C GLN A 8 -60.98 26.59 -8.82
N PRO A 9 -60.46 25.65 -9.59
CA PRO A 9 -59.60 24.60 -9.03
C PRO A 9 -58.29 25.22 -8.55
N GLY A 10 -57.98 25.00 -7.26
CA GLY A 10 -56.76 25.45 -6.63
C GLY A 10 -55.52 24.83 -7.30
N TYR A 11 -54.69 25.71 -7.79
CA TYR A 11 -53.42 25.36 -8.41
C TYR A 11 -52.46 24.94 -7.28
N ASN A 12 -52.23 23.62 -7.10
CA ASN A 12 -51.26 23.07 -6.11
C ASN A 12 -49.86 23.31 -6.61
N GLY A 13 -49.32 24.51 -6.37
CA GLY A 13 -47.93 24.88 -6.66
C GLY A 13 -46.87 24.23 -5.77
N TYR A 14 -47.30 23.44 -4.80
CA TYR A 14 -46.36 22.81 -3.83
C TYR A 14 -45.74 21.51 -4.32
N ASP A 15 -46.37 20.77 -5.23
CA ASP A 15 -45.85 19.48 -5.70
C ASP A 15 -44.61 19.55 -6.64
N GLN A 16 -44.34 20.72 -7.24
CA GLN A 16 -43.13 20.87 -8.06
C GLN A 16 -41.89 21.15 -7.27
N GLN A 17 -42.00 21.86 -6.15
CA GLN A 17 -40.84 22.22 -5.32
C GLN A 17 -40.26 21.00 -4.61
N ASP A 18 -41.08 20.03 -4.21
CA ASP A 18 -40.64 18.78 -3.58
C ASP A 18 -39.94 17.85 -4.59
N ARG A 19 -40.33 17.84 -5.85
CA ARG A 19 -39.66 17.07 -6.91
C ARG A 19 -38.28 17.62 -7.25
N TYR A 20 -38.05 18.92 -7.18
CA TYR A 20 -36.71 19.50 -7.40
C TYR A 20 -35.80 19.25 -6.22
N GLN A 21 -36.30 19.21 -5.00
CA GLN A 21 -35.50 18.86 -3.83
C GLN A 21 -35.16 17.37 -3.76
N GLN A 22 -36.08 16.48 -4.17
CA GLN A 22 -35.87 15.03 -4.21
C GLN A 22 -34.84 14.61 -5.28
N ASN A 23 -34.77 15.33 -6.40
CA ASN A 23 -33.75 15.09 -7.43
C ASN A 23 -32.37 15.64 -7.08
N GLN A 24 -32.24 16.58 -6.15
CA GLN A 24 -30.95 17.06 -5.65
C GLN A 24 -30.37 16.17 -4.53
N GLN A 25 -31.21 15.39 -3.83
CA GLN A 25 -30.76 14.47 -2.78
C GLN A 25 -30.22 13.14 -3.31
N SER A 26 -30.41 12.81 -4.58
CA SER A 26 -29.95 11.53 -5.18
C SER A 26 -28.52 11.55 -5.73
N GLN A 27 -27.81 12.65 -5.64
CA GLN A 27 -26.37 12.74 -5.89
C GLN A 27 -25.59 12.95 -4.60
N THR A 28 -25.72 12.01 -3.66
CA THR A 28 -24.67 11.88 -2.62
C THR A 28 -23.38 11.57 -3.37
N PRO A 29 -22.34 12.44 -3.30
CA PRO A 29 -21.06 12.13 -3.92
C PRO A 29 -20.63 10.75 -3.44
N ALA A 30 -20.34 9.84 -4.36
CA ALA A 30 -19.88 8.51 -4.01
C ALA A 30 -18.78 8.64 -2.98
N ALA A 31 -18.93 7.98 -1.81
CA ALA A 31 -17.98 8.07 -0.72
C ALA A 31 -16.56 7.86 -1.28
N PRO A 32 -15.61 8.76 -1.00
CA PRO A 32 -14.29 8.70 -1.61
C PRO A 32 -13.65 7.35 -1.31
N ASN A 33 -13.18 6.66 -2.34
CA ASN A 33 -12.56 5.36 -2.19
C ASN A 33 -11.27 5.52 -1.36
N HIS A 34 -11.30 5.05 -0.12
CA HIS A 34 -10.19 5.15 0.84
C HIS A 34 -8.88 4.58 0.30
N PHE A 35 -8.95 3.55 -0.55
CA PHE A 35 -7.77 3.01 -1.22
C PHE A 35 -7.13 4.02 -2.18
N VAL A 36 -7.92 4.70 -3.00
CA VAL A 36 -7.42 5.73 -3.94
C VAL A 36 -6.79 6.90 -3.20
N LEU A 37 -7.42 7.33 -2.09
CA LEU A 37 -6.89 8.40 -1.25
C LEU A 37 -5.57 7.98 -0.59
N ALA A 38 -5.49 6.76 -0.07
CA ALA A 38 -4.27 6.21 0.51
C ALA A 38 -3.15 6.07 -0.54
N PHE A 39 -3.48 5.60 -1.75
CA PHE A 39 -2.50 5.50 -2.84
C PHE A 39 -1.92 6.87 -3.21
N LYS A 40 -2.78 7.90 -3.36
CA LYS A 40 -2.32 9.29 -3.54
C LYS A 40 -1.46 9.77 -2.37
N GLY A 41 -1.83 9.40 -1.14
CA GLY A 41 -1.07 9.68 0.08
C GLY A 41 0.33 9.07 0.03
N VAL A 42 0.45 7.79 -0.35
CA VAL A 42 1.75 7.09 -0.50
C VAL A 42 2.60 7.73 -1.59
N CYS A 43 2.03 8.03 -2.76
CA CYS A 43 2.76 8.75 -3.82
C CYS A 43 3.24 10.14 -3.36
N GLY A 44 2.37 10.87 -2.63
CA GLY A 44 2.74 12.17 -2.05
C GLY A 44 3.83 12.04 -0.99
N ALA A 45 3.76 11.05 -0.11
CA ALA A 45 4.78 10.76 0.89
C ALA A 45 6.13 10.42 0.23
N PHE A 46 6.11 9.65 -0.84
CA PHE A 46 7.30 9.35 -1.63
C PHE A 46 7.96 10.63 -2.16
N LEU A 47 7.18 11.53 -2.76
CA LEU A 47 7.69 12.83 -3.25
C LEU A 47 8.22 13.71 -2.11
N ASP A 48 7.57 13.71 -0.95
CA ASP A 48 8.00 14.50 0.21
C ASP A 48 9.37 14.01 0.74
N ILE A 49 9.64 12.70 0.69
CA ILE A 49 10.97 12.15 1.04
C ILE A 49 12.06 12.72 0.12
N PHE A 50 11.82 12.77 -1.19
CA PHE A 50 12.79 13.36 -2.13
C PHE A 50 12.99 14.86 -1.94
N LYS A 51 11.98 15.56 -1.41
CA LYS A 51 12.07 16.97 -1.03
C LYS A 51 12.67 17.18 0.37
N SER A 52 13.22 16.13 0.97
CA SER A 52 13.77 16.17 2.33
C SER A 52 12.76 16.62 3.39
N ASN A 53 11.48 16.25 3.20
CA ASN A 53 10.39 16.52 4.13
C ASN A 53 9.84 15.21 4.74
N PRO A 54 10.58 14.56 5.65
CA PRO A 54 10.14 13.28 6.25
C PRO A 54 8.89 13.43 7.13
N THR A 55 8.69 14.60 7.74
CA THR A 55 7.50 14.88 8.56
C THR A 55 6.26 14.92 7.68
N GLY A 56 6.29 15.63 6.57
CA GLY A 56 5.18 15.67 5.61
C GLY A 56 4.86 14.28 5.04
N ALA A 57 5.88 13.47 4.75
CA ALA A 57 5.70 12.08 4.32
C ALA A 57 4.97 11.25 5.40
N HIS A 58 5.38 11.38 6.65
CA HIS A 58 4.74 10.69 7.77
C HIS A 58 3.27 11.10 7.95
N ASP A 59 2.99 12.39 7.91
CA ASP A 59 1.63 12.92 8.06
C ASP A 59 0.69 12.39 6.97
N ARG A 60 1.16 12.30 5.73
CA ARG A 60 0.38 11.69 4.63
C ARG A 60 0.08 10.22 4.87
N MET A 61 1.06 9.47 5.37
CA MET A 61 0.87 8.05 5.68
C MET A 61 -0.11 7.84 6.83
N GLN A 62 -0.22 8.79 7.76
CA GLN A 62 -1.15 8.73 8.90
C GLN A 62 -2.60 9.11 8.53
N GLN A 63 -2.85 9.76 7.40
CA GLN A 63 -4.22 10.12 6.97
C GLN A 63 -5.09 8.89 6.74
N HIS A 64 -4.54 7.83 6.15
CA HIS A 64 -5.21 6.54 5.92
C HIS A 64 -4.29 5.40 6.33
N PRO A 65 -3.97 5.24 7.61
CA PRO A 65 -2.83 4.44 8.05
C PRO A 65 -2.92 2.98 7.61
N LEU A 66 -4.11 2.36 7.67
CA LEU A 66 -4.30 0.97 7.25
C LEU A 66 -3.90 0.74 5.78
N TRP A 67 -4.47 1.50 4.87
CA TRP A 67 -4.21 1.32 3.44
C TRP A 67 -2.82 1.80 3.03
N SER A 68 -2.36 2.90 3.63
CA SER A 68 -1.05 3.48 3.32
C SER A 68 0.09 2.51 3.63
N TRP A 69 0.10 1.88 4.82
CA TRP A 69 1.16 0.93 5.15
C TRP A 69 1.04 -0.36 4.33
N LEU A 70 -0.18 -0.85 4.06
CA LEU A 70 -0.37 -2.03 3.21
C LEU A 70 0.24 -1.80 1.82
N ILE A 71 -0.06 -0.66 1.19
CA ILE A 71 0.47 -0.32 -0.14
C ILE A 71 2.00 -0.22 -0.08
N ALA A 72 2.55 0.54 0.86
CA ALA A 72 4.00 0.76 0.98
C ALA A 72 4.76 -0.55 1.25
N CYS A 73 4.29 -1.36 2.22
CA CYS A 73 4.94 -2.63 2.58
C CYS A 73 4.80 -3.68 1.46
N THR A 74 3.65 -3.73 0.78
CA THR A 74 3.47 -4.64 -0.37
C THR A 74 4.40 -4.24 -1.52
N LEU A 75 4.46 -2.96 -1.86
CA LEU A 75 5.36 -2.46 -2.91
C LEU A 75 6.82 -2.77 -2.60
N GLN A 76 7.26 -2.51 -1.36
CA GLN A 76 8.60 -2.84 -0.88
C GLN A 76 8.87 -4.35 -0.96
N SER A 77 7.90 -5.19 -0.57
CA SER A 77 8.07 -6.64 -0.61
C SER A 77 8.18 -7.16 -2.04
N VAL A 78 7.41 -6.62 -2.97
CA VAL A 78 7.49 -6.97 -4.41
C VAL A 78 8.86 -6.58 -4.98
N VAL A 79 9.26 -5.32 -4.80
CA VAL A 79 10.54 -4.81 -5.33
C VAL A 79 11.72 -5.53 -4.70
N GLY A 80 11.69 -5.74 -3.37
CA GLY A 80 12.72 -6.47 -2.64
C GLY A 80 12.83 -7.93 -3.10
N SER A 81 11.71 -8.61 -3.34
CA SER A 81 11.70 -9.99 -3.83
C SER A 81 12.27 -10.09 -5.24
N LEU A 82 11.91 -9.18 -6.13
CA LEU A 82 12.47 -9.11 -7.47
C LEU A 82 13.98 -8.86 -7.43
N PHE A 83 14.44 -7.96 -6.56
CA PHE A 83 15.87 -7.71 -6.37
C PHE A 83 16.61 -8.96 -5.88
N ILE A 84 16.10 -9.66 -4.86
CA ILE A 84 16.70 -10.90 -4.37
C ILE A 84 16.73 -11.95 -5.47
N MET A 85 15.65 -12.11 -6.24
CA MET A 85 15.61 -13.06 -7.35
C MET A 85 16.65 -12.76 -8.44
N ALA A 86 16.80 -11.48 -8.81
CA ALA A 86 17.84 -11.07 -9.76
C ALA A 86 19.23 -11.30 -9.21
N PHE A 87 19.47 -10.94 -7.95
CA PHE A 87 20.73 -11.17 -7.26
C PHE A 87 21.08 -12.66 -7.20
N LEU A 88 20.14 -13.51 -6.81
CA LEU A 88 20.34 -14.96 -6.79
C LEU A 88 20.62 -15.52 -8.19
N ASN A 89 19.92 -15.06 -9.22
CA ASN A 89 20.14 -15.50 -10.59
C ASN A 89 21.54 -15.13 -11.10
N THR A 90 22.06 -13.96 -10.69
CA THR A 90 23.36 -13.45 -11.15
C THR A 90 24.53 -14.01 -10.32
N TYR A 91 24.39 -14.06 -8.99
CA TYR A 91 25.49 -14.31 -8.08
C TYR A 91 25.42 -15.66 -7.34
N ALA A 92 24.28 -16.36 -7.33
CA ALA A 92 24.13 -17.60 -6.57
C ALA A 92 25.18 -18.64 -6.95
N GLY A 93 25.47 -18.78 -8.24
CA GLY A 93 26.50 -19.68 -8.73
C GLY A 93 27.90 -19.38 -8.18
N GLN A 94 28.22 -18.11 -7.97
CA GLN A 94 29.51 -17.68 -7.42
C GLN A 94 29.54 -17.87 -5.90
N ILE A 95 28.49 -17.47 -5.19
CA ILE A 95 28.39 -17.58 -3.72
C ILE A 95 28.40 -19.04 -3.28
N PHE A 96 27.65 -19.91 -3.97
CA PHE A 96 27.66 -21.33 -3.65
C PHE A 96 29.01 -21.98 -3.90
N ARG A 97 29.76 -21.59 -4.95
CA ARG A 97 31.13 -22.06 -5.19
C ARG A 97 32.10 -21.64 -4.09
N VAL A 98 31.90 -20.49 -3.48
CA VAL A 98 32.78 -19.98 -2.41
C VAL A 98 32.43 -20.55 -1.03
N LEU A 99 31.12 -20.74 -0.75
CA LEU A 99 30.66 -21.18 0.57
C LEU A 99 30.59 -22.70 0.74
N PHE A 100 30.39 -23.44 -0.36
CA PHE A 100 30.26 -24.89 -0.32
C PHE A 100 31.25 -25.51 -1.29
N VAL A 101 32.04 -26.48 -0.81
CA VAL A 101 32.80 -27.39 -1.68
C VAL A 101 31.78 -28.20 -2.50
N VAL A 102 31.52 -27.71 -3.71
CA VAL A 102 30.42 -28.15 -4.56
C VAL A 102 30.67 -29.57 -5.01
N THR A 103 29.92 -30.52 -4.53
CA THR A 103 29.77 -31.84 -5.15
C THR A 103 29.08 -31.69 -6.51
N LYS A 104 29.35 -32.63 -7.46
CA LYS A 104 28.82 -32.57 -8.84
C LYS A 104 27.30 -32.41 -8.93
N ASP A 105 26.55 -32.85 -7.90
CA ASP A 105 25.09 -32.76 -7.83
C ASP A 105 24.58 -31.33 -7.51
N THR A 106 25.38 -30.52 -6.83
CA THR A 106 25.04 -29.11 -6.59
C THR A 106 25.28 -28.19 -7.80
N ALA A 107 26.06 -28.65 -8.78
CA ALA A 107 26.27 -27.90 -10.03
C ALA A 107 24.95 -27.66 -10.81
N LYS A 108 23.97 -28.52 -10.62
CA LYS A 108 22.64 -28.38 -11.22
C LYS A 108 21.86 -27.17 -10.68
N TYR A 109 22.03 -26.85 -9.39
CA TYR A 109 21.42 -25.69 -8.73
C TYR A 109 22.20 -24.38 -8.98
N THR A 110 23.48 -24.49 -9.35
CA THR A 110 24.35 -23.32 -9.61
C THR A 110 24.29 -22.82 -11.05
N SER A 111 23.68 -23.58 -11.97
CA SER A 111 23.59 -23.23 -13.40
C SER A 111 22.40 -22.37 -13.78
N GLY A 112 21.64 -21.85 -12.79
CA GLY A 112 20.51 -20.95 -13.05
C GLY A 112 19.29 -21.62 -13.70
N ALA A 113 19.25 -22.95 -13.72
CA ALA A 113 18.19 -23.73 -14.36
C ALA A 113 16.95 -23.94 -13.48
N TYR A 114 16.53 -22.90 -12.75
CA TYR A 114 15.22 -22.95 -12.10
C TYR A 114 14.13 -22.94 -13.16
N THR A 115 13.15 -23.84 -13.04
CA THR A 115 11.93 -23.79 -13.83
C THR A 115 11.13 -22.53 -13.53
N ALA A 116 10.21 -22.13 -14.42
CA ALA A 116 9.36 -20.97 -14.21
C ALA A 116 8.57 -21.09 -12.89
N ASP A 117 8.07 -22.29 -12.58
CA ASP A 117 7.30 -22.58 -11.36
C ASP A 117 8.15 -22.44 -10.09
N GLU A 118 9.40 -22.93 -10.11
CA GLU A 118 10.33 -22.78 -8.99
C GLU A 118 10.69 -21.31 -8.74
N ARG A 119 10.90 -20.54 -9.80
CA ARG A 119 11.13 -19.08 -9.70
C ARG A 119 9.95 -18.37 -9.09
N PHE A 120 8.74 -18.69 -9.53
CA PHE A 120 7.53 -18.10 -8.99
C PHE A 120 7.33 -18.45 -7.51
N LEU A 121 7.57 -19.71 -7.13
CA LEU A 121 7.50 -20.15 -5.74
C LEU A 121 8.52 -19.40 -4.86
N LEU A 122 9.78 -19.31 -5.31
CA LEU A 122 10.82 -18.56 -4.60
C LEU A 122 10.43 -17.07 -4.45
N PHE A 123 9.89 -16.46 -5.51
CA PHE A 123 9.39 -15.08 -5.44
C PHE A 123 8.33 -14.93 -4.35
N LEU A 124 7.34 -15.83 -4.28
CA LEU A 124 6.30 -15.80 -3.25
C LEU A 124 6.88 -15.99 -1.84
N ILE A 125 7.84 -16.89 -1.68
CA ILE A 125 8.50 -17.12 -0.38
C ILE A 125 9.20 -15.83 0.08
N PHE A 126 10.00 -15.19 -0.78
CA PHE A 126 10.69 -13.95 -0.43
C PHE A 126 9.73 -12.79 -0.18
N LEU A 127 8.65 -12.69 -0.98
CA LEU A 127 7.61 -11.69 -0.78
C LEU A 127 6.97 -11.82 0.61
N LEU A 128 6.56 -13.03 1.00
CA LEU A 128 5.97 -13.29 2.31
C LEU A 128 6.98 -13.08 3.44
N LEU A 129 8.24 -13.46 3.23
CA LEU A 129 9.29 -13.27 4.23
C LEU A 129 9.56 -11.78 4.47
N ILE A 130 9.75 -10.98 3.42
CA ILE A 130 9.99 -9.53 3.55
C ILE A 130 8.78 -8.86 4.19
N PHE A 131 7.57 -9.17 3.71
CA PHE A 131 6.34 -8.63 4.28
C PHE A 131 6.20 -8.99 5.76
N GLY A 132 6.46 -10.25 6.12
CA GLY A 132 6.44 -10.73 7.52
C GLY A 132 7.44 -9.97 8.40
N VAL A 133 8.67 -9.73 7.92
CA VAL A 133 9.68 -8.95 8.65
C VAL A 133 9.21 -7.51 8.87
N LEU A 134 8.56 -6.89 7.87
CA LEU A 134 8.01 -5.54 8.00
C LEU A 134 6.89 -5.48 9.04
N VAL A 135 6.00 -6.48 9.06
CA VAL A 135 4.94 -6.60 10.08
C VAL A 135 5.55 -6.78 11.47
N LEU A 136 6.56 -7.64 11.62
CA LEU A 136 7.28 -7.83 12.89
C LEU A 136 7.93 -6.53 13.38
N ARG A 137 8.50 -5.72 12.48
CA ARG A 137 9.01 -4.37 12.81
C ARG A 137 7.89 -3.47 13.38
N GLY A 138 6.71 -3.46 12.76
CA GLY A 138 5.56 -2.70 13.25
C GLY A 138 5.11 -3.15 14.64
N VAL A 139 5.03 -4.48 14.87
CA VAL A 139 4.74 -5.04 16.20
C VAL A 139 5.80 -4.64 17.22
N GLY A 140 7.07 -4.69 16.85
CA GLY A 140 8.19 -4.26 17.69
C GLY A 140 8.08 -2.80 18.10
N LEU A 141 7.82 -1.89 17.15
CA LEU A 141 7.60 -0.48 17.43
C LEU A 141 6.41 -0.24 18.36
N MET A 142 5.29 -0.94 18.12
CA MET A 142 4.12 -0.85 19.00
C MET A 142 4.46 -1.31 20.44
N ARG A 143 5.26 -2.36 20.61
CA ARG A 143 5.70 -2.85 21.93
C ARG A 143 6.60 -1.84 22.63
N ILE A 144 7.58 -1.28 21.92
CA ILE A 144 8.48 -0.24 22.45
C ILE A 144 7.69 1.01 22.86
N ALA A 145 6.75 1.46 22.03
CA ALA A 145 5.89 2.59 22.35
C ALA A 145 5.07 2.37 23.63
N ARG A 146 4.54 1.16 23.84
CA ARG A 146 3.81 0.80 25.09
C ARG A 146 4.72 0.85 26.33
N ILE A 147 5.97 0.40 26.23
CA ILE A 147 6.95 0.51 27.32
C ILE A 147 7.19 1.98 27.65
N GLY A 148 7.27 2.85 26.63
CA GLY A 148 7.35 4.30 26.77
C GLY A 148 6.07 5.02 27.18
N LYS A 149 5.01 4.27 27.58
CA LYS A 149 3.69 4.78 27.98
C LYS A 149 2.93 5.52 26.85
N SER A 150 3.32 5.33 25.60
CA SER A 150 2.59 5.85 24.44
C SER A 150 1.51 4.86 24.00
N GLN A 151 0.29 5.37 23.74
CA GLN A 151 -0.83 4.58 23.25
C GLN A 151 -0.81 4.50 21.71
N MET A 152 0.30 4.06 21.13
CA MET A 152 0.40 3.87 19.68
C MET A 152 -0.38 2.63 19.24
N GLY A 153 -1.32 2.81 18.31
CA GLY A 153 -2.04 1.72 17.66
C GLY A 153 -1.19 0.99 16.63
N PHE A 154 -1.57 -0.26 16.29
CA PHE A 154 -0.86 -1.07 15.29
C PHE A 154 -0.75 -0.37 13.94
N ASN A 155 -1.85 0.19 13.42
CA ASN A 155 -1.85 0.86 12.12
C ASN A 155 -0.94 2.09 12.09
N SER A 156 -0.84 2.85 13.19
CA SER A 156 0.08 3.98 13.29
C SER A 156 1.55 3.52 13.33
N ALA A 157 1.85 2.45 14.06
CA ALA A 157 3.18 1.85 14.05
C ALA A 157 3.57 1.35 12.66
N MET A 158 2.64 0.69 11.97
CA MET A 158 2.85 0.22 10.60
C MET A 158 2.99 1.37 9.59
N ALA A 159 2.31 2.49 9.78
CA ALA A 159 2.49 3.68 8.95
C ALA A 159 3.91 4.27 9.09
N ILE A 160 4.50 4.22 10.30
CA ILE A 160 5.92 4.59 10.51
C ILE A 160 6.84 3.65 9.73
N VAL A 161 6.62 2.32 9.83
CA VAL A 161 7.39 1.34 9.05
C VAL A 161 7.22 1.61 7.56
N GLY A 162 5.98 1.84 7.08
CA GLY A 162 5.69 2.18 5.70
C GLY A 162 6.46 3.43 5.22
N THR A 163 6.49 4.49 6.04
CA THR A 163 7.27 5.70 5.73
C THR A 163 8.77 5.39 5.62
N ALA A 164 9.31 4.57 6.54
CA ALA A 164 10.73 4.22 6.59
C ALA A 164 11.19 3.33 5.42
N VAL A 165 10.29 2.57 4.78
CA VAL A 165 10.64 1.70 3.64
C VAL A 165 10.52 2.42 2.29
N LEU A 166 9.80 3.53 2.20
CA LEU A 166 9.63 4.25 0.93
C LEU A 166 10.96 4.64 0.25
N PRO A 167 12.00 5.16 0.94
CA PRO A 167 13.27 5.48 0.30
C PRO A 167 14.07 4.25 -0.14
N GLN A 168 13.78 3.06 0.38
CA GLN A 168 14.45 1.82 0.00
C GLN A 168 13.99 1.32 -1.37
N ILE A 169 12.75 1.63 -1.78
CA ILE A 169 12.18 1.18 -3.06
C ILE A 169 13.03 1.65 -4.24
N PRO A 170 13.33 2.95 -4.43
CA PRO A 170 14.19 3.39 -5.52
C PRO A 170 15.63 2.88 -5.39
N ALA A 171 16.15 2.72 -4.18
CA ALA A 171 17.47 2.15 -3.98
C ALA A 171 17.57 0.72 -4.54
N PHE A 172 16.58 -0.13 -4.27
CA PHE A 172 16.53 -1.47 -4.86
C PHE A 172 16.34 -1.45 -6.39
N LEU A 173 15.53 -0.51 -6.91
CA LEU A 173 15.36 -0.38 -8.37
C LEU A 173 16.64 0.04 -9.05
N VAL A 174 17.39 0.98 -8.49
CA VAL A 174 18.70 1.39 -9.02
C VAL A 174 19.69 0.23 -8.97
N LEU A 175 19.78 -0.50 -7.85
CA LEU A 175 20.64 -1.66 -7.73
C LEU A 175 20.23 -2.83 -8.63
N PHE A 176 18.96 -2.88 -9.04
CA PHE A 176 18.48 -3.89 -9.99
C PHE A 176 18.92 -3.60 -11.43
N VAL A 177 19.13 -2.33 -11.78
CA VAL A 177 19.52 -1.89 -13.14
C VAL A 177 21.04 -1.88 -13.34
N LEU A 178 21.81 -1.72 -12.25
CA LEU A 178 23.28 -1.76 -12.27
C LEU A 178 23.81 -3.20 -12.30
#